data_8e39f63c7b6cea727757736aca436b0d
#
_entry.id   8e39f63c7b6cea727757736aca436b0d
#
_cell.length_a   1.000
_cell.length_b   1.000
_cell.length_c   1.000
_cell.angle_alpha   90.00
_cell.angle_beta   90.00
_cell.angle_gamma   90.00
#
_symmetry.space_group_name_H-M   'P 1'
#
loop_
_entity.id
_entity.type
_entity.pdbx_description
1 polymer ?
#
loop_
_entity_poly.entity_id
_entity_poly.type
_entity_poly.pdbx_seq_one_letter_code
_entity_poly.pdbx_strand_id
1 'polypeptide(L)'
;MSRTAPKSYITSGHSACPGCCDIFAAKFTLMGAGPNTIIVNPTGCLEVTTTPFPLTSWQVPWIHSLFENAGAVASGIEAGLKALGKKKDIKIIAIAGDGATMDIGFGAVSGAFERGHDFTYICMDNEAYMNTGAQRSSGTPYDASTPTTPAGK
;
A
#
# COMPACT_ATOMS: atom_id res chain seq x y z
N MET A 1 30.00 18.00 -4.30
CA MET A 1 29.23 16.79 -4.62
C MET A 1 27.85 17.24 -5.11
N SER A 2 27.56 17.07 -6.41
CA SER A 2 26.22 17.33 -6.95
C SER A 2 25.25 16.32 -6.33
N ARG A 3 24.35 16.77 -5.45
CA ARG A 3 23.25 15.94 -4.95
C ARG A 3 22.19 15.89 -6.06
N THR A 4 22.30 14.90 -6.93
CA THR A 4 21.17 14.60 -7.81
C THR A 4 19.98 14.22 -6.92
N ALA A 5 18.81 14.80 -7.20
CA ALA A 5 17.58 14.44 -6.49
C ALA A 5 17.35 12.92 -6.59
N PRO A 6 16.91 12.25 -5.52
CA PRO A 6 16.64 10.83 -5.57
C PRO A 6 15.61 10.54 -6.65
N LYS A 7 15.81 9.45 -7.39
CA LYS A 7 14.92 9.05 -8.50
C LYS A 7 13.54 8.67 -7.95
N SER A 8 12.50 9.23 -8.54
CA SER A 8 11.13 8.74 -8.34
C SER A 8 10.93 7.42 -9.10
N TYR A 9 10.26 6.47 -8.50
CA TYR A 9 9.86 5.19 -9.12
C TYR A 9 8.35 5.11 -9.34
N ILE A 10 7.66 6.24 -9.26
CA ILE A 10 6.28 6.44 -9.70
C ILE A 10 6.30 7.49 -10.78
N THR A 11 5.73 7.17 -11.96
CA THR A 11 5.60 8.10 -13.09
C THR A 11 4.40 9.01 -12.92
N SER A 12 4.40 10.12 -13.63
CA SER A 12 3.19 10.93 -13.87
C SER A 12 2.17 10.16 -14.72
N GLY A 13 0.94 10.64 -14.76
CA GLY A 13 -0.14 10.05 -15.57
C GLY A 13 -1.11 9.17 -14.76
N HIS A 14 -0.93 9.07 -13.44
CA HIS A 14 -1.93 8.48 -12.56
C HIS A 14 -3.16 9.39 -12.43
N SER A 15 -4.31 8.80 -12.10
CA SER A 15 -5.60 9.50 -11.95
C SER A 15 -5.94 9.86 -10.49
N ALA A 16 -4.95 9.89 -9.60
CA ALA A 16 -5.16 10.28 -8.20
C ALA A 16 -5.63 11.73 -8.07
N CYS A 17 -6.37 12.02 -7.02
CA CYS A 17 -6.86 13.36 -6.72
C CYS A 17 -5.71 14.39 -6.66
N PRO A 18 -5.93 15.63 -7.09
CA PRO A 18 -4.95 16.70 -6.93
C PRO A 18 -4.54 16.84 -5.45
N GLY A 19 -3.22 16.78 -5.17
CA GLY A 19 -2.70 16.86 -3.81
C GLY A 19 -2.86 15.60 -2.95
N CYS A 20 -3.20 14.46 -3.54
CA CYS A 20 -3.40 13.19 -2.84
C CYS A 20 -2.16 12.77 -2.04
N CYS A 21 -2.31 12.65 -0.71
CA CYS A 21 -1.22 12.25 0.18
C CYS A 21 -0.74 10.81 -0.06
N ASP A 22 -1.62 9.89 -0.50
CA ASP A 22 -1.27 8.49 -0.75
C ASP A 22 -0.19 8.38 -1.84
N ILE A 23 -0.33 9.15 -2.93
CA ILE A 23 0.68 9.20 -4.01
C ILE A 23 2.00 9.78 -3.52
N PHE A 24 1.97 10.85 -2.74
CA PHE A 24 3.20 11.43 -2.18
C PHE A 24 3.90 10.46 -1.23
N ALA A 25 3.16 9.82 -0.34
CA ALA A 25 3.70 8.84 0.59
C ALA A 25 4.33 7.65 -0.15
N ALA A 26 3.64 7.08 -1.15
CA ALA A 26 4.18 6.00 -1.98
C ALA A 26 5.44 6.44 -2.75
N LYS A 27 5.43 7.64 -3.33
CA LYS A 27 6.58 8.21 -4.05
C LYS A 27 7.80 8.36 -3.13
N PHE A 28 7.64 8.98 -1.95
CA PHE A 28 8.75 9.18 -1.02
C PHE A 28 9.24 7.86 -0.42
N THR A 29 8.34 6.91 -0.17
CA THR A 29 8.70 5.54 0.24
C THR A 29 9.64 4.90 -0.78
N LEU A 30 9.31 4.95 -2.06
CA LEU A 30 10.13 4.37 -3.12
C LEU A 30 11.44 5.14 -3.35
N MET A 31 11.43 6.45 -3.20
CA MET A 31 12.67 7.24 -3.26
C MET A 31 13.66 6.84 -2.16
N GLY A 32 13.17 6.49 -0.97
CA GLY A 32 13.98 5.98 0.13
C GLY A 32 14.36 4.51 -0.03
N ALA A 33 13.46 3.68 -0.53
CA ALA A 33 13.68 2.24 -0.69
C ALA A 33 14.60 1.89 -1.86
N GLY A 34 14.47 2.61 -2.97
CA GLY A 34 15.28 2.39 -4.18
C GLY A 34 14.72 1.30 -5.12
N PRO A 35 15.49 0.95 -6.18
CA PRO A 35 14.99 0.11 -7.27
C PRO A 35 14.78 -1.37 -6.90
N ASN A 36 15.50 -1.88 -5.92
CA ASN A 36 15.43 -3.29 -5.51
C ASN A 36 14.26 -3.50 -4.53
N THR A 37 13.08 -3.10 -4.93
CA THR A 37 11.88 -3.13 -4.10
C THR A 37 10.75 -3.83 -4.85
N ILE A 38 10.05 -4.72 -4.17
CA ILE A 38 8.79 -5.33 -4.64
C ILE A 38 7.66 -4.70 -3.83
N ILE A 39 6.67 -4.18 -4.53
CA ILE A 39 5.47 -3.60 -3.91
C ILE A 39 4.33 -4.59 -3.96
N VAL A 40 3.67 -4.77 -2.81
CA VAL A 40 2.37 -5.43 -2.69
C VAL A 40 1.33 -4.38 -2.37
N ASN A 41 0.36 -4.21 -3.24
CA ASN A 41 -0.65 -3.17 -3.10
C ASN A 41 -2.04 -3.80 -3.24
N PRO A 42 -2.84 -3.87 -2.18
CA PRO A 42 -4.20 -4.36 -2.26
C PRO A 42 -5.11 -3.32 -2.89
N THR A 43 -6.28 -3.75 -3.32
CA THR A 43 -7.33 -2.88 -3.86
C THR A 43 -7.57 -1.67 -2.96
N GLY A 44 -7.63 -0.49 -3.56
CA GLY A 44 -7.88 0.77 -2.86
C GLY A 44 -7.56 1.98 -3.74
N CYS A 45 -7.62 3.19 -3.18
CA CYS A 45 -7.36 4.43 -3.93
C CYS A 45 -6.02 4.38 -4.66
N LEU A 46 -4.95 3.99 -3.97
CA LEU A 46 -3.60 3.97 -4.54
C LEU A 46 -3.51 2.98 -5.71
N GLU A 47 -4.07 1.79 -5.58
CA GLU A 47 -4.08 0.79 -6.65
C GLU A 47 -4.87 1.28 -7.85
N VAL A 48 -6.15 1.60 -7.66
CA VAL A 48 -7.08 1.99 -8.75
C VAL A 48 -6.56 3.18 -9.55
N THR A 49 -5.95 4.15 -8.89
CA THR A 49 -5.49 5.38 -9.55
C THR A 49 -4.14 5.25 -10.27
N THR A 50 -3.35 4.23 -9.94
CA THR A 50 -1.99 4.07 -10.47
C THR A 50 -1.85 2.96 -11.51
N THR A 51 -2.86 2.09 -11.65
CA THR A 51 -2.81 0.90 -12.51
C THR A 51 -4.06 0.68 -13.35
N PRO A 52 -4.64 1.71 -14.02
CA PRO A 52 -5.73 1.48 -14.96
C PRO A 52 -5.22 0.67 -16.16
N PHE A 53 -5.82 -0.50 -16.42
CA PHE A 53 -5.42 -1.37 -17.55
C PHE A 53 -5.44 -0.60 -18.87
N PRO A 54 -4.42 -0.72 -19.73
CA PRO A 54 -3.22 -1.56 -19.66
C PRO A 54 -1.99 -0.82 -19.08
N LEU A 55 -2.18 0.26 -18.34
CA LEU A 55 -1.13 1.16 -17.89
C LEU A 55 -0.73 0.88 -16.44
N THR A 56 0.47 1.31 -16.07
CA THR A 56 0.94 1.36 -14.68
C THR A 56 1.83 2.57 -14.46
N SER A 57 1.73 3.19 -13.30
CA SER A 57 2.64 4.27 -12.87
C SER A 57 3.88 3.74 -12.15
N TRP A 58 3.96 2.46 -11.84
CA TRP A 58 5.04 1.88 -11.05
C TRP A 58 6.24 1.49 -11.91
N GLN A 59 7.44 1.88 -11.47
CA GLN A 59 8.73 1.54 -12.11
C GLN A 59 9.54 0.51 -11.31
N VAL A 60 8.91 -0.20 -10.41
CA VAL A 60 9.45 -1.34 -9.65
C VAL A 60 8.50 -2.53 -9.81
N PRO A 61 8.95 -3.76 -9.55
CA PRO A 61 8.04 -4.90 -9.46
C PRO A 61 6.88 -4.60 -8.51
N TRP A 62 5.66 -4.73 -9.03
CA TRP A 62 4.44 -4.39 -8.33
C TRP A 62 3.40 -5.51 -8.52
N ILE A 63 2.71 -5.85 -7.46
CA ILE A 63 1.68 -6.89 -7.45
C ILE A 63 0.40 -6.31 -6.88
N HIS A 64 -0.67 -6.33 -7.67
CA HIS A 64 -2.01 -6.13 -7.16
C HIS A 64 -2.42 -7.36 -6.37
N SER A 65 -2.85 -7.17 -5.16
CA SER A 65 -3.41 -8.22 -4.32
C SER A 65 -4.89 -7.93 -3.99
N LEU A 66 -5.60 -8.95 -3.58
CA LEU A 66 -6.98 -8.77 -3.09
C LEU A 66 -7.00 -7.85 -1.87
N PHE A 67 -8.14 -7.22 -1.64
CA PHE A 67 -8.30 -6.15 -0.65
C PHE A 67 -7.80 -6.53 0.75
N GLU A 68 -8.02 -7.79 1.18
CA GLU A 68 -7.72 -8.31 2.50
C GLU A 68 -6.31 -8.91 2.67
N ASN A 69 -5.57 -9.20 1.59
CA ASN A 69 -4.48 -10.18 1.69
C ASN A 69 -3.06 -9.64 1.52
N ALA A 70 -2.86 -8.32 1.58
CA ALA A 70 -1.53 -7.72 1.40
C ALA A 70 -0.46 -8.32 2.33
N GLY A 71 -0.79 -8.54 3.61
CA GLY A 71 0.12 -9.16 4.57
C GLY A 71 0.48 -10.61 4.20
N ALA A 72 -0.49 -11.39 3.72
CA ALA A 72 -0.27 -12.77 3.31
C ALA A 72 0.58 -12.86 2.03
N VAL A 73 0.31 -12.01 1.04
CA VAL A 73 1.08 -11.97 -0.21
C VAL A 73 2.51 -11.53 0.05
N ALA A 74 2.72 -10.48 0.86
CA ALA A 74 4.06 -10.04 1.25
C ALA A 74 4.85 -11.13 1.98
N SER A 75 4.19 -11.87 2.89
CA SER A 75 4.77 -13.03 3.58
C SER A 75 5.16 -14.15 2.60
N GLY A 76 4.31 -14.43 1.62
CA GLY A 76 4.59 -15.44 0.58
C GLY A 76 5.78 -15.06 -0.31
N ILE A 77 5.87 -13.79 -0.72
CA ILE A 77 7.01 -13.27 -1.50
C ILE A 77 8.30 -13.37 -0.68
N GLU A 78 8.25 -12.99 0.59
CA GLU A 78 9.39 -13.05 1.50
C GLU A 78 9.89 -14.50 1.66
N ALA A 79 8.99 -15.43 1.93
CA ALA A 79 9.32 -16.86 2.04
C ALA A 79 9.88 -17.42 0.73
N GLY A 80 9.29 -17.07 -0.41
CA GLY A 80 9.77 -17.48 -1.74
C GLY A 80 11.16 -16.94 -2.04
N LEU A 81 11.45 -15.67 -1.75
CA LEU A 81 12.76 -15.08 -1.94
C LEU A 81 13.83 -15.71 -1.03
N LYS A 82 13.46 -16.05 0.21
CA LYS A 82 14.34 -16.81 1.12
C LYS A 82 14.67 -18.19 0.54
N ALA A 83 13.66 -18.94 0.10
CA ALA A 83 13.84 -20.25 -0.49
C ALA A 83 14.73 -20.24 -1.75
N LEU A 84 14.65 -19.15 -2.53
CA LEU A 84 15.46 -18.95 -3.73
C LEU A 84 16.85 -18.33 -3.44
N GLY A 85 17.17 -18.03 -2.19
CA GLY A 85 18.42 -17.36 -1.80
C GLY A 85 18.55 -15.92 -2.32
N LYS A 86 17.43 -15.26 -2.66
CA LYS A 86 17.40 -13.92 -3.30
C LYS A 86 16.91 -12.80 -2.37
N LYS A 87 16.60 -13.09 -1.10
CA LYS A 87 16.01 -12.09 -0.18
C LYS A 87 16.97 -10.96 0.20
N LYS A 88 18.28 -11.23 0.23
CA LYS A 88 19.30 -10.35 0.84
C LYS A 88 19.23 -8.89 0.39
N ASP A 89 19.06 -8.64 -0.91
CA ASP A 89 19.13 -7.29 -1.49
C ASP A 89 17.77 -6.77 -1.97
N ILE A 90 16.69 -7.52 -1.71
CA ILE A 90 15.34 -7.18 -2.16
C ILE A 90 14.50 -6.74 -0.96
N LYS A 91 13.99 -5.53 -1.03
CA LYS A 91 13.00 -5.00 -0.07
C LYS A 91 11.58 -5.38 -0.51
N ILE A 92 10.76 -5.73 0.44
CA ILE A 92 9.33 -6.00 0.20
C ILE A 92 8.56 -4.96 0.99
N ILE A 93 7.67 -4.24 0.32
CA ILE A 93 6.85 -3.22 0.95
C ILE A 93 5.39 -3.47 0.58
N ALA A 94 4.57 -3.72 1.58
CA ALA A 94 3.11 -3.74 1.43
C ALA A 94 2.58 -2.33 1.71
N ILE A 95 1.78 -1.79 0.80
CA ILE A 95 1.16 -0.46 0.95
C ILE A 95 -0.35 -0.64 0.82
N ALA A 96 -1.09 -0.41 1.88
CA ALA A 96 -2.53 -0.67 1.97
C ALA A 96 -3.26 0.51 2.61
N GLY A 97 -4.54 0.69 2.32
CA GLY A 97 -5.39 1.65 3.02
C GLY A 97 -5.79 1.18 4.42
N ASP A 98 -6.43 2.07 5.18
CA ASP A 98 -6.94 1.81 6.52
C ASP A 98 -7.94 0.65 6.57
N GLY A 99 -8.91 0.62 5.67
CA GLY A 99 -9.88 -0.47 5.57
C GLY A 99 -9.24 -1.82 5.24
N ALA A 100 -8.27 -1.84 4.32
CA ALA A 100 -7.51 -3.05 3.98
C ALA A 100 -6.62 -3.52 5.13
N THR A 101 -6.21 -2.61 6.02
CA THR A 101 -5.29 -2.89 7.14
C THR A 101 -6.05 -3.26 8.40
N MET A 102 -6.95 -2.40 8.84
CA MET A 102 -7.58 -2.43 10.17
C MET A 102 -8.92 -3.16 10.19
N ASP A 103 -9.54 -3.36 9.01
CA ASP A 103 -10.79 -4.07 8.88
C ASP A 103 -10.56 -5.44 8.22
N ILE A 104 -10.77 -5.53 6.90
CA ILE A 104 -10.83 -6.83 6.20
C ILE A 104 -9.49 -7.58 6.19
N GLY A 105 -8.36 -6.89 6.18
CA GLY A 105 -7.02 -7.50 6.13
C GLY A 105 -6.34 -7.69 7.47
N PHE A 106 -6.97 -7.31 8.58
CA PHE A 106 -6.35 -7.31 9.90
C PHE A 106 -5.76 -8.68 10.29
N GLY A 107 -6.50 -9.77 10.03
CA GLY A 107 -6.02 -11.12 10.31
C GLY A 107 -4.75 -11.51 9.55
N ALA A 108 -4.64 -11.13 8.28
CA ALA A 108 -3.44 -11.39 7.47
C ALA A 108 -2.23 -10.59 7.96
N VAL A 109 -2.44 -9.33 8.34
CA VAL A 109 -1.40 -8.44 8.88
C VAL A 109 -0.93 -8.95 10.25
N SER A 110 -1.86 -9.24 11.15
CA SER A 110 -1.57 -9.79 12.48
C SER A 110 -0.77 -11.09 12.39
N GLY A 111 -1.20 -12.02 11.53
CA GLY A 111 -0.50 -13.28 11.32
C GLY A 111 0.88 -13.12 10.70
N ALA A 112 1.10 -12.13 9.84
CA ALA A 112 2.42 -11.82 9.29
C ALA A 112 3.37 -11.30 10.38
N PHE A 113 2.89 -10.44 11.27
CA PHE A 113 3.67 -9.89 12.38
C PHE A 113 3.98 -10.97 13.42
N GLU A 114 3.01 -11.82 13.75
CA GLU A 114 3.22 -12.95 14.69
C GLU A 114 4.33 -13.88 14.20
N ARG A 115 4.40 -14.15 12.89
CA ARG A 115 5.44 -15.01 12.30
C ARG A 115 6.78 -14.29 12.05
N GLY A 116 6.87 -12.98 12.31
CA GLY A 116 8.10 -12.22 12.16
C GLY A 116 8.61 -12.14 10.71
N HIS A 117 7.71 -12.05 9.73
CA HIS A 117 8.11 -11.88 8.33
C HIS A 117 8.84 -10.57 8.09
N ASP A 118 9.94 -10.63 7.32
CA ASP A 118 10.81 -9.48 7.04
C ASP A 118 10.32 -8.70 5.81
N PHE A 119 9.34 -7.82 6.03
CA PHE A 119 8.88 -6.80 5.08
C PHE A 119 8.40 -5.54 5.82
N THR A 120 8.29 -4.43 5.09
CA THR A 120 7.69 -3.20 5.61
C THR A 120 6.22 -3.15 5.24
N TYR A 121 5.37 -2.85 6.22
CA TYR A 121 3.94 -2.60 5.99
C TYR A 121 3.63 -1.12 6.22
N ILE A 122 2.97 -0.48 5.26
CA ILE A 122 2.57 0.92 5.33
C ILE A 122 1.05 0.98 5.22
N CYS A 123 0.41 1.50 6.27
CA CYS A 123 -1.00 1.84 6.26
C CYS A 123 -1.17 3.28 5.79
N MET A 124 -1.85 3.48 4.68
CA MET A 124 -2.31 4.78 4.19
C MET A 124 -3.66 5.08 4.82
N ASP A 125 -3.64 5.68 6.01
CA ASP A 125 -4.87 5.99 6.75
C ASP A 125 -5.46 7.30 6.25
N ASN A 126 -6.45 7.19 5.36
CA ASN A 126 -7.26 8.31 4.88
C ASN A 126 -8.64 8.36 5.55
N GLU A 127 -8.80 7.60 6.66
CA GLU A 127 -9.93 7.65 7.60
C GLU A 127 -11.26 7.13 7.05
N ALA A 128 -11.28 6.47 5.89
CA ALA A 128 -12.49 5.87 5.33
C ALA A 128 -12.18 4.93 4.15
N TYR A 129 -13.19 4.16 3.69
CA TYR A 129 -13.18 3.53 2.36
C TYR A 129 -13.36 4.61 1.29
N MET A 130 -12.32 5.42 1.04
CA MET A 130 -12.42 6.62 0.21
C MET A 130 -12.75 6.32 -1.24
N ASN A 131 -12.13 5.27 -1.83
CA ASN A 131 -12.30 4.94 -3.24
C ASN A 131 -13.75 4.62 -3.60
N THR A 132 -14.49 4.03 -2.70
CA THR A 132 -15.87 3.59 -2.92
C THR A 132 -16.93 4.60 -2.49
N GLY A 133 -16.54 5.73 -1.91
CA GLY A 133 -17.44 6.81 -1.53
C GLY A 133 -17.43 7.16 -0.04
N ALA A 134 -16.27 7.07 0.60
CA ALA A 134 -16.02 7.50 1.98
C ALA A 134 -16.87 6.79 3.04
N GLN A 135 -17.13 5.48 2.86
CA GLN A 135 -17.79 4.68 3.89
C GLN A 135 -16.90 4.57 5.13
N ARG A 136 -17.53 4.36 6.27
CA ARG A 136 -16.86 4.19 7.56
C ARG A 136 -15.86 3.02 7.53
N SER A 137 -14.64 3.28 7.95
CA SER A 137 -13.60 2.28 8.27
C SER A 137 -13.27 2.25 9.77
N SER A 138 -12.38 1.36 10.20
CA SER A 138 -11.84 1.39 11.56
C SER A 138 -10.93 2.61 11.78
N GLY A 139 -10.31 3.18 10.73
CA GLY A 139 -9.56 4.42 10.79
C GLY A 139 -10.42 5.68 10.96
N THR A 140 -11.70 5.63 10.62
CA THR A 140 -12.60 6.78 10.77
C THR A 140 -12.64 7.26 12.22
N PRO A 141 -12.39 8.54 12.49
CA PRO A 141 -12.41 9.09 13.86
C PRO A 141 -13.76 8.88 14.57
N TYR A 142 -13.69 8.80 15.90
CA TYR A 142 -14.90 8.72 16.72
C TYR A 142 -15.81 9.93 16.47
N ASP A 143 -17.09 9.68 16.37
CA ASP A 143 -18.16 10.66 16.11
C ASP A 143 -18.12 11.34 14.73
N ALA A 144 -17.21 10.91 13.84
CA ALA A 144 -17.17 11.41 12.46
C ALA A 144 -18.35 10.85 11.64
N SER A 145 -19.03 11.75 10.94
CA SER A 145 -20.12 11.39 10.03
C SER A 145 -19.60 10.87 8.69
N THR A 146 -20.14 9.76 8.24
CA THR A 146 -19.88 9.19 6.90
C THR A 146 -21.20 8.78 6.25
N PRO A 147 -21.22 8.46 4.93
CA PRO A 147 -22.43 7.94 4.29
C PRO A 147 -23.03 6.69 4.96
N THR A 148 -22.20 5.88 5.63
CA THR A 148 -22.65 4.67 6.33
C THR A 148 -22.82 4.86 7.84
N THR A 149 -22.38 5.97 8.39
CA THR A 149 -22.58 6.38 9.80
C THR A 149 -23.01 7.84 9.86
N PRO A 150 -24.20 8.21 9.36
CA PRO A 150 -24.63 9.60 9.26
C PRO A 150 -24.84 10.29 10.63
N ALA A 151 -25.03 9.51 11.69
CA ALA A 151 -25.17 10.01 13.07
C ALA A 151 -23.83 10.02 13.85
N GLY A 152 -22.72 9.74 13.19
CA GLY A 152 -21.41 9.57 13.81
C GLY A 152 -21.01 8.11 14.02
N LYS A 153 -19.69 7.85 14.07
CA LYS A 153 -19.12 6.53 14.35
C LYS A 153 -19.12 6.22 15.83
#